data_c7e7bbb05be1cf4260142d1a9e83941e
#
_entry.id   c7e7bbb05be1cf4260142d1a9e83941e
#
_cell.length_a   1.000
_cell.length_b   1.000
_cell.length_c   1.000
_cell.angle_alpha   90.00
_cell.angle_beta   90.00
_cell.angle_gamma   90.00
#
_symmetry.space_group_name_H-M   'P 1'
#
loop_
_entity.id
_entity.type
_entity.pdbx_description
1 polymer ?
#
loop_
_entity_poly.entity_id
_entity_poly.type
_entity_poly.pdbx_seq_one_letter_code
_entity_poly.pdbx_strand_id
1 'polypeptide(L)'
;MNLLKNPLTDEYYQLKNLVLGKEFPWFHETNPRDSFYFYSHVFLERPTERSLFPAVRSEYVDLFHTVIQQIFKHNNIPIDIIYRMNANAVDAGKGYTAAHTDHDFPHQNLIIYLTDAGGETIVKGSKPKPPLEDDIATFSGIHCHMMPKKKRRVVLIATYGNSFDYNTTD
;
A
#
# COMPACT_ATOMS: atom_id res chain seq x y z
N MET A 1 12.93 2.13 5.33
CA MET A 1 12.00 2.58 4.28
C MET A 1 12.80 3.23 3.16
N ASN A 2 12.65 2.73 1.93
CA ASN A 2 13.38 3.21 0.75
C ASN A 2 12.43 4.02 -0.13
N LEU A 3 12.79 5.26 -0.43
CA LEU A 3 12.03 6.11 -1.36
C LEU A 3 12.33 5.72 -2.80
N LEU A 4 11.30 5.64 -3.62
CA LEU A 4 11.39 5.35 -5.04
C LEU A 4 11.06 6.59 -5.88
N LYS A 5 11.56 6.62 -7.10
CA LYS A 5 11.16 7.62 -8.09
C LYS A 5 9.81 7.22 -8.70
N ASN A 6 8.88 8.17 -8.73
CA ASN A 6 7.62 7.99 -9.44
C ASN A 6 7.81 8.36 -10.92
N PRO A 7 7.56 7.45 -11.87
CA PRO A 7 7.69 7.76 -13.30
C PRO A 7 6.57 8.67 -13.82
N LEU A 8 5.49 8.89 -13.03
CA LEU A 8 4.36 9.77 -13.36
C LEU A 8 3.77 9.50 -14.75
N THR A 9 3.54 8.22 -15.06
CA THR A 9 2.98 7.77 -16.34
C THR A 9 1.51 8.15 -16.50
N ASP A 10 0.98 8.06 -17.72
CA ASP A 10 -0.44 8.31 -17.99
C ASP A 10 -1.33 7.33 -17.21
N GLU A 11 -0.94 6.06 -17.09
CA GLU A 11 -1.66 5.04 -16.31
C GLU A 11 -1.64 5.37 -14.81
N TYR A 12 -0.53 5.94 -14.30
CA TYR A 12 -0.47 6.42 -12.94
C TYR A 12 -1.50 7.52 -12.68
N TYR A 13 -1.58 8.51 -13.56
CA TYR A 13 -2.57 9.58 -13.43
C TYR A 13 -4.00 9.09 -13.63
N GLN A 14 -4.21 8.15 -14.54
CA GLN A 14 -5.51 7.50 -14.74
C GLN A 14 -5.96 6.79 -13.44
N LEU A 15 -5.08 5.99 -12.83
CA LEU A 15 -5.36 5.29 -11.56
C LEU A 15 -5.60 6.28 -10.42
N LYS A 16 -4.77 7.32 -10.30
CA LYS A 16 -4.90 8.36 -9.27
C LYS A 16 -6.24 9.08 -9.39
N ASN A 17 -6.61 9.53 -10.60
CA ASN A 17 -7.88 10.21 -10.85
C ASN A 17 -9.09 9.31 -10.58
N LEU A 18 -9.00 8.03 -10.94
CA LEU A 18 -10.01 7.03 -10.62
C LEU A 18 -10.21 6.92 -9.11
N VAL A 19 -9.14 6.67 -8.35
CA VAL A 19 -9.19 6.43 -6.90
C VAL A 19 -9.63 7.67 -6.11
N LEU A 20 -9.25 8.87 -6.56
CA LEU A 20 -9.67 10.14 -5.95
C LEU A 20 -11.03 10.62 -6.47
N GLY A 21 -11.60 9.94 -7.47
CA GLY A 21 -12.88 10.27 -8.08
C GLY A 21 -14.07 9.98 -7.16
N LYS A 22 -15.19 10.65 -7.43
CA LYS A 22 -16.42 10.56 -6.63
C LYS A 22 -17.09 9.18 -6.71
N GLU A 23 -16.94 8.51 -7.84
CA GLU A 23 -17.59 7.23 -8.14
C GLU A 23 -16.72 6.03 -7.74
N PHE A 24 -15.53 6.24 -7.16
CA PHE A 24 -14.69 5.13 -6.74
C PHE A 24 -15.32 4.42 -5.54
N PRO A 25 -15.52 3.08 -5.61
CA PRO A 25 -16.23 2.34 -4.58
C PRO A 25 -15.36 2.11 -3.34
N TRP A 26 -15.63 2.84 -2.29
CA TRP A 26 -15.01 2.69 -0.99
C TRP A 26 -15.87 1.85 -0.05
N PHE A 27 -15.27 0.89 0.64
CA PHE A 27 -15.91 0.04 1.63
C PHE A 27 -15.42 0.42 3.03
N HIS A 28 -16.36 0.59 3.96
CA HIS A 28 -16.04 0.92 5.35
C HIS A 28 -15.48 -0.32 6.06
N GLU A 29 -14.32 -0.17 6.68
CA GLU A 29 -13.63 -1.22 7.42
C GLU A 29 -13.42 -0.80 8.87
N THR A 30 -13.52 -1.77 9.78
CA THR A 30 -13.19 -1.61 11.19
C THR A 30 -12.02 -2.49 11.53
N ASN A 31 -11.01 -1.94 12.22
CA ASN A 31 -9.93 -2.74 12.74
C ASN A 31 -10.24 -3.12 14.21
N PRO A 32 -10.52 -4.38 14.51
CA PRO A 32 -10.87 -4.80 15.88
C PRO A 32 -9.71 -4.63 16.89
N ARG A 33 -8.46 -4.44 16.41
CA ARG A 33 -7.28 -4.33 17.27
C ARG A 33 -7.05 -2.94 17.85
N ASP A 34 -7.50 -1.90 17.18
CA ASP A 34 -7.18 -0.52 17.54
C ASP A 34 -8.37 0.45 17.52
N SER A 35 -9.57 -0.05 17.30
CA SER A 35 -10.81 0.76 17.24
C SER A 35 -10.79 1.85 16.17
N PHE A 36 -9.84 1.81 15.24
CA PHE A 36 -9.83 2.70 14.09
C PHE A 36 -10.70 2.15 12.97
N TYR A 37 -11.36 3.05 12.27
CA TYR A 37 -12.05 2.74 11.03
C TYR A 37 -11.34 3.43 9.88
N PHE A 38 -11.43 2.82 8.72
CA PHE A 38 -10.89 3.34 7.47
C PHE A 38 -11.76 2.86 6.31
N TYR A 39 -11.50 3.38 5.15
CA TYR A 39 -12.15 2.91 3.93
C TYR A 39 -11.12 2.16 3.11
N SER A 40 -11.53 1.04 2.52
CA SER A 40 -10.69 0.25 1.63
C SER A 40 -11.38 -0.05 0.31
N HIS A 41 -10.57 -0.31 -0.71
CA HIS A 41 -10.97 -0.96 -1.95
C HIS A 41 -9.91 -2.01 -2.28
N VAL A 42 -10.32 -3.26 -2.32
CA VAL A 42 -9.43 -4.39 -2.59
C VAL A 42 -9.42 -4.66 -4.10
N PHE A 43 -8.26 -4.50 -4.74
CA PHE A 43 -8.04 -4.88 -6.14
C PHE A 43 -7.64 -6.35 -6.23
N LEU A 44 -6.69 -6.78 -5.40
CA LEU A 44 -6.20 -8.14 -5.29
C LEU A 44 -6.18 -8.52 -3.80
N GLU A 45 -6.99 -9.50 -3.44
CA GLU A 45 -7.07 -10.00 -2.06
C GLU A 45 -5.88 -10.89 -1.75
N ARG A 46 -5.35 -10.75 -0.53
CA ARG A 46 -4.25 -11.57 -0.04
C ARG A 46 -4.61 -13.05 0.01
N PRO A 47 -3.62 -13.96 -0.09
CA PRO A 47 -3.82 -15.37 0.21
C PRO A 47 -4.35 -15.54 1.66
N THR A 48 -5.24 -16.50 1.83
CA THR A 48 -5.81 -16.87 3.14
C THR A 48 -5.60 -18.36 3.40
N GLU A 49 -5.89 -18.83 4.60
CA GLU A 49 -5.88 -20.28 4.90
C GLU A 49 -6.78 -21.10 3.98
N ARG A 50 -7.80 -20.47 3.39
CA ARG A 50 -8.75 -21.12 2.47
C ARG A 50 -8.37 -20.97 0.99
N SER A 51 -7.48 -20.06 0.67
CA SER A 51 -7.01 -19.81 -0.68
C SER A 51 -5.53 -19.50 -0.68
N LEU A 52 -4.72 -20.41 -1.22
CA LEU A 52 -3.26 -20.27 -1.31
C LEU A 52 -2.83 -19.23 -2.35
N PHE A 53 -3.75 -18.74 -3.16
CA PHE A 53 -3.48 -17.77 -4.22
C PHE A 53 -4.24 -16.47 -3.99
N PRO A 54 -3.67 -15.32 -4.38
CA PRO A 54 -4.36 -14.05 -4.41
C PRO A 54 -5.60 -14.12 -5.29
N ALA A 55 -6.67 -13.44 -4.89
CA ALA A 55 -7.93 -13.41 -5.64
C ALA A 55 -8.24 -12.00 -6.16
N VAL A 56 -8.52 -11.88 -7.46
CA VAL A 56 -8.99 -10.64 -8.07
C VAL A 56 -10.36 -10.26 -7.52
N ARG A 57 -10.50 -8.99 -7.08
CA ARG A 57 -11.73 -8.45 -6.48
C ARG A 57 -12.24 -7.19 -7.18
N SER A 58 -11.49 -6.63 -8.10
CA SER A 58 -11.82 -5.38 -8.77
C SER A 58 -11.49 -5.44 -10.25
N GLU A 59 -12.36 -4.87 -11.06
CA GLU A 59 -12.12 -4.65 -12.49
C GLU A 59 -10.93 -3.72 -12.79
N TYR A 60 -10.49 -2.94 -11.81
CA TYR A 60 -9.35 -2.03 -11.95
C TYR A 60 -8.00 -2.67 -11.59
N VAL A 61 -7.95 -3.98 -11.35
CA VAL A 61 -6.74 -4.70 -10.94
C VAL A 61 -5.62 -4.56 -11.96
N ASP A 62 -5.94 -4.66 -13.25
CA ASP A 62 -4.94 -4.59 -14.33
C ASP A 62 -4.31 -3.20 -14.45
N LEU A 63 -5.09 -2.14 -14.24
CA LEU A 63 -4.57 -0.77 -14.23
C LEU A 63 -3.57 -0.58 -13.09
N PHE A 64 -3.92 -1.00 -11.88
CA PHE A 64 -3.00 -0.88 -10.74
C PHE A 64 -1.76 -1.77 -10.90
N HIS A 65 -1.93 -2.99 -11.42
CA HIS A 65 -0.81 -3.89 -11.72
C HIS A 65 0.17 -3.25 -12.73
N THR A 66 -0.35 -2.64 -13.79
CA THR A 66 0.46 -1.93 -14.80
C THR A 66 1.27 -0.80 -14.16
N VAL A 67 0.65 0.00 -13.28
CA VAL A 67 1.34 1.08 -12.56
C VAL A 67 2.47 0.53 -11.68
N ILE A 68 2.24 -0.56 -10.95
CA ILE A 68 3.28 -1.20 -10.13
C ILE A 68 4.46 -1.64 -11.01
N GLN A 69 4.18 -2.30 -12.13
CA GLN A 69 5.22 -2.76 -13.05
C GLN A 69 6.05 -1.59 -13.61
N GLN A 70 5.41 -0.48 -13.97
CA GLN A 70 6.10 0.72 -14.45
C GLN A 70 7.01 1.33 -13.38
N ILE A 71 6.52 1.44 -12.14
CA ILE A 71 7.29 1.93 -10.99
C ILE A 71 8.50 1.04 -10.76
N PHE A 72 8.33 -0.27 -10.71
CA PHE A 72 9.41 -1.21 -10.42
C PHE A 72 10.44 -1.26 -11.54
N LYS A 73 9.99 -1.28 -12.81
CA LYS A 73 10.88 -1.17 -13.97
C LYS A 73 11.72 0.11 -13.93
N HIS A 74 11.09 1.26 -13.63
CA HIS A 74 11.79 2.56 -13.54
C HIS A 74 12.85 2.59 -12.44
N ASN A 75 12.63 1.86 -11.34
CA ASN A 75 13.53 1.80 -10.18
C ASN A 75 14.45 0.56 -10.18
N ASN A 76 14.44 -0.26 -11.24
CA ASN A 76 15.21 -1.50 -11.35
C ASN A 76 14.95 -2.48 -10.18
N ILE A 77 13.73 -2.59 -9.74
CA ILE A 77 13.31 -3.51 -8.68
C ILE A 77 12.75 -4.78 -9.32
N PRO A 78 13.34 -5.96 -9.06
CA PRO A 78 12.79 -7.23 -9.51
C PRO A 78 11.50 -7.53 -8.72
N ILE A 79 10.53 -8.16 -9.37
CA ILE A 79 9.30 -8.62 -8.77
C ILE A 79 8.87 -9.92 -9.42
N ASP A 80 8.55 -10.93 -8.61
CA ASP A 80 8.09 -12.22 -9.09
C ASP A 80 6.61 -12.45 -8.77
N ILE A 81 6.14 -11.93 -7.65
CA ILE A 81 4.76 -12.11 -7.22
C ILE A 81 4.23 -10.89 -6.47
N ILE A 82 2.97 -10.55 -6.72
CA ILE A 82 2.19 -9.61 -5.91
C ILE A 82 1.17 -10.43 -5.10
N TYR A 83 1.17 -10.27 -3.78
CA TYR A 83 0.27 -10.98 -2.88
C TYR A 83 -1.02 -10.23 -2.60
N ARG A 84 -0.99 -8.90 -2.63
CA ARG A 84 -2.12 -8.02 -2.29
C ARG A 84 -1.99 -6.69 -3.00
N MET A 85 -3.13 -6.12 -3.43
CA MET A 85 -3.24 -4.74 -3.90
C MET A 85 -4.52 -4.10 -3.36
N ASN A 86 -4.41 -2.96 -2.72
CA ASN A 86 -5.58 -2.21 -2.24
C ASN A 86 -5.34 -0.71 -2.17
N ALA A 87 -6.43 0.06 -2.23
CA ALA A 87 -6.47 1.45 -1.84
C ALA A 87 -7.01 1.56 -0.41
N ASN A 88 -6.43 2.46 0.38
CA ASN A 88 -6.92 2.80 1.72
C ASN A 88 -7.12 4.30 1.84
N ALA A 89 -8.24 4.70 2.44
CA ALA A 89 -8.54 6.08 2.79
C ALA A 89 -8.81 6.20 4.29
N VAL A 90 -8.12 7.15 4.92
CA VAL A 90 -8.20 7.39 6.37
C VAL A 90 -8.51 8.86 6.61
N ASP A 91 -9.58 9.14 7.35
CA ASP A 91 -9.95 10.50 7.72
C ASP A 91 -9.02 11.06 8.81
N ALA A 92 -9.01 12.39 8.94
CA ALA A 92 -8.21 13.07 9.94
C ALA A 92 -8.56 12.61 11.37
N GLY A 93 -7.52 12.38 12.17
CA GLY A 93 -7.65 11.86 13.52
C GLY A 93 -6.40 12.04 14.35
N LYS A 94 -6.33 11.35 15.47
CA LYS A 94 -5.18 11.35 16.40
C LYS A 94 -4.75 9.93 16.69
N GLY A 95 -3.44 9.74 16.90
CA GLY A 95 -2.86 8.46 17.30
C GLY A 95 -2.26 7.69 16.16
N TYR A 96 -2.10 6.39 16.38
CA TYR A 96 -1.42 5.43 15.51
C TYR A 96 -2.24 4.16 15.41
N THR A 97 -2.16 3.47 14.27
CA THR A 97 -2.66 2.10 14.17
C THR A 97 -1.81 1.18 15.04
N ALA A 98 -2.36 0.02 15.43
CA ALA A 98 -1.57 -1.02 16.07
C ALA A 98 -0.39 -1.43 15.17
N ALA A 99 0.78 -1.67 15.78
CA ALA A 99 1.95 -2.16 15.06
C ALA A 99 1.69 -3.59 14.54
N HIS A 100 1.98 -3.83 13.27
CA HIS A 100 1.71 -5.11 12.61
C HIS A 100 2.67 -5.41 11.46
N THR A 101 2.60 -6.62 10.95
CA THR A 101 3.07 -7.02 9.61
C THR A 101 1.85 -7.36 8.75
N ASP A 102 1.93 -7.18 7.44
CA ASP A 102 0.81 -7.46 6.53
C ASP A 102 0.57 -8.96 6.32
N HIS A 103 1.62 -9.77 6.41
CA HIS A 103 1.60 -11.23 6.30
C HIS A 103 2.47 -11.85 7.39
N ASP A 104 2.29 -13.12 7.63
CA ASP A 104 3.09 -13.97 8.54
C ASP A 104 4.30 -14.63 7.86
N PHE A 105 4.50 -14.37 6.59
CA PHE A 105 5.64 -14.83 5.78
C PHE A 105 6.47 -13.62 5.27
N PRO A 106 7.73 -13.83 4.81
CA PRO A 106 8.57 -12.76 4.27
C PRO A 106 7.93 -12.06 3.07
N HIS A 107 7.87 -10.74 3.10
CA HIS A 107 7.32 -9.90 2.03
C HIS A 107 7.86 -8.48 2.11
N GLN A 108 7.72 -7.77 1.01
CA GLN A 108 7.98 -6.34 0.89
C GLN A 108 6.64 -5.60 0.73
N ASN A 109 6.61 -4.36 1.16
CA ASN A 109 5.48 -3.45 0.97
C ASN A 109 5.87 -2.35 -0.02
N LEU A 110 4.96 -2.01 -0.91
CA LEU A 110 4.94 -0.80 -1.71
C LEU A 110 3.82 0.09 -1.21
N ILE A 111 4.11 1.37 -0.96
CA ILE A 111 3.10 2.37 -0.64
C ILE A 111 3.26 3.58 -1.57
N ILE A 112 2.14 4.04 -2.13
CA ILE A 112 2.04 5.22 -2.98
C ILE A 112 1.08 6.20 -2.29
N TYR A 113 1.54 7.41 -2.01
CA TYR A 113 0.73 8.44 -1.37
C TYR A 113 0.04 9.30 -2.44
N LEU A 114 -1.29 9.23 -2.51
CA LEU A 114 -2.07 10.01 -3.48
C LEU A 114 -2.43 11.41 -2.98
N THR A 115 -2.19 11.68 -1.68
CA THR A 115 -2.48 12.97 -1.04
C THR A 115 -1.36 13.35 -0.07
N ASP A 116 -1.13 14.65 0.12
CA ASP A 116 -0.19 15.22 1.10
C ASP A 116 -0.85 15.44 2.48
N ALA A 117 -1.68 14.50 2.92
CA ALA A 117 -2.44 14.62 4.17
C ALA A 117 -1.60 14.40 5.45
N GLY A 118 -0.34 14.02 5.32
CA GLY A 118 0.43 13.43 6.41
C GLY A 118 0.00 11.98 6.67
N GLY A 119 0.13 11.54 7.92
CA GLY A 119 -0.18 10.14 8.26
C GLY A 119 0.98 9.21 7.86
N GLU A 120 2.14 9.48 8.45
CA GLU A 120 3.39 8.79 8.16
C GLU A 120 3.28 7.30 8.42
N THR A 121 3.92 6.50 7.56
CA THR A 121 4.21 5.09 7.83
C THR A 121 5.49 5.01 8.65
N ILE A 122 5.39 4.40 9.83
CA ILE A 122 6.50 4.25 10.77
C ILE A 122 6.93 2.79 10.76
N VAL A 123 8.10 2.53 10.20
CA VAL A 123 8.72 1.21 10.20
C VAL A 123 9.67 1.09 11.38
N LYS A 124 9.62 -0.02 12.12
CA LYS A 124 10.50 -0.27 13.27
C LYS A 124 11.98 -0.04 12.88
N GLY A 125 12.67 0.82 13.65
CA GLY A 125 14.08 1.15 13.41
C GLY A 125 14.33 2.24 12.36
N SER A 126 13.30 2.81 11.73
CA SER A 126 13.46 3.92 10.79
C SER A 126 12.93 5.25 11.37
N LYS A 127 13.48 6.36 10.89
CA LYS A 127 12.91 7.69 11.18
C LYS A 127 11.73 7.95 10.25
N PRO A 128 10.53 8.29 10.78
CA PRO A 128 9.41 8.67 9.95
C PRO A 128 9.69 9.97 9.20
N LYS A 129 9.21 10.06 7.98
CA LYS A 129 9.23 11.27 7.16
C LYS A 129 7.79 11.56 6.72
N PRO A 130 7.30 12.81 6.87
CA PRO A 130 6.01 13.18 6.32
C PRO A 130 5.95 12.92 4.82
N PRO A 131 4.98 12.14 4.34
CA PRO A 131 4.84 11.88 2.92
C PRO A 131 4.30 13.10 2.21
N LEU A 132 4.74 13.28 0.97
CA LEU A 132 4.16 14.22 0.03
C LEU A 132 3.25 13.47 -0.95
N GLU A 133 2.40 14.22 -1.62
CA GLU A 133 1.62 13.68 -2.75
C GLU A 133 2.58 13.12 -3.81
N ASP A 134 2.23 11.96 -4.36
CA ASP A 134 3.01 11.21 -5.35
C ASP A 134 4.32 10.59 -4.83
N ASP A 135 4.60 10.69 -3.52
CA ASP A 135 5.70 9.92 -2.90
C ASP A 135 5.42 8.42 -2.98
N ILE A 136 6.48 7.66 -3.30
CA ILE A 136 6.46 6.20 -3.32
C ILE A 136 7.55 5.68 -2.40
N ALA A 137 7.24 4.65 -1.63
CA ALA A 137 8.23 4.00 -0.79
C ALA A 137 8.04 2.48 -0.74
N THR A 138 9.16 1.78 -0.50
CA THR A 138 9.14 0.35 -0.16
C THR A 138 9.71 0.14 1.25
N PHE A 139 9.19 -0.87 1.93
CA PHE A 139 9.64 -1.27 3.26
C PHE A 139 9.23 -2.71 3.57
N SER A 140 9.84 -3.27 4.61
CA SER A 140 9.47 -4.59 5.15
C SER A 140 9.41 -4.53 6.69
N GLY A 141 8.81 -5.55 7.29
CA GLY A 141 8.76 -5.77 8.72
C GLY A 141 7.65 -5.01 9.44
N ILE A 142 7.80 -4.94 10.77
CA ILE A 142 6.79 -4.34 11.66
C ILE A 142 6.67 -2.85 11.42
N HIS A 143 5.45 -2.41 11.21
CA HIS A 143 5.13 -0.99 10.97
C HIS A 143 3.78 -0.61 11.58
N CYS A 144 3.57 0.70 11.68
CA CYS A 144 2.28 1.31 12.01
C CYS A 144 2.08 2.59 11.19
N HIS A 145 0.87 3.13 11.22
CA HIS A 145 0.54 4.34 10.49
C HIS A 145 0.06 5.41 11.46
N MET A 146 0.59 6.62 11.34
CA MET A 146 0.05 7.78 12.04
C MET A 146 -1.25 8.25 11.37
N MET A 147 -2.23 8.68 12.16
CA MET A 147 -3.43 9.28 11.62
C MET A 147 -3.13 10.65 10.99
N PRO A 148 -3.72 10.94 9.80
CA PRO A 148 -3.56 12.25 9.19
C PRO A 148 -4.19 13.34 10.07
N LYS A 149 -3.63 14.56 10.04
CA LYS A 149 -4.04 15.62 10.99
C LYS A 149 -5.13 16.55 10.45
N LYS A 150 -5.18 16.78 9.14
CA LYS A 150 -6.00 17.86 8.56
C LYS A 150 -6.99 17.41 7.50
N LYS A 151 -6.64 16.43 6.69
CA LYS A 151 -7.45 15.96 5.56
C LYS A 151 -7.32 14.46 5.39
N ARG A 152 -8.17 13.89 4.56
CA ARG A 152 -8.15 12.45 4.26
C ARG A 152 -6.83 12.05 3.61
N ARG A 153 -6.16 11.05 4.18
CA ARG A 153 -5.02 10.36 3.57
C ARG A 153 -5.56 9.28 2.66
N VAL A 154 -5.11 9.28 1.41
CA VAL A 154 -5.40 8.23 0.44
C VAL A 154 -4.09 7.63 -0.04
N VAL A 155 -3.97 6.31 0.03
CA VAL A 155 -2.79 5.57 -0.39
C VAL A 155 -3.17 4.34 -1.21
N LEU A 156 -2.28 3.95 -2.12
CA LEU A 156 -2.29 2.65 -2.75
C LEU A 156 -1.22 1.79 -2.09
N ILE A 157 -1.53 0.52 -1.82
CA ILE A 157 -0.65 -0.42 -1.14
C ILE A 157 -0.59 -1.70 -1.96
N ALA A 158 0.63 -2.22 -2.13
CA ALA A 158 0.83 -3.58 -2.61
C ALA A 158 1.82 -4.31 -1.71
N THR A 159 1.61 -5.60 -1.50
CA THR A 159 2.59 -6.48 -0.90
C THR A 159 3.11 -7.44 -1.96
N TYR A 160 4.43 -7.64 -1.98
CA TYR A 160 5.09 -8.41 -3.03
C TYR A 160 6.28 -9.18 -2.49
N GLY A 161 6.78 -10.12 -3.29
CA GLY A 161 8.00 -10.86 -3.04
C GLY A 161 8.81 -11.06 -4.31
N ASN A 162 10.08 -11.42 -4.11
CA ASN A 162 10.94 -11.89 -5.17
C ASN A 162 11.66 -13.19 -4.72
N SER A 163 12.09 -14.00 -5.68
CA SER A 163 12.73 -15.31 -5.42
C SER A 163 14.04 -15.21 -4.64
N PHE A 164 14.65 -14.04 -4.57
CA PHE A 164 15.87 -13.82 -3.80
C PHE A 164 15.63 -13.70 -2.29
N ASP A 165 14.43 -13.29 -1.88
CA ASP A 165 14.08 -13.12 -0.45
C ASP A 165 13.96 -14.46 0.29
N TYR A 166 13.79 -15.58 -0.43
CA TYR A 166 13.65 -16.92 0.15
C TYR A 166 14.98 -17.67 0.32
N ASN A 167 16.07 -17.19 -0.26
CA ASN A 167 17.37 -17.85 -0.22
C ASN A 167 18.29 -17.37 0.92
N THR A 168 17.84 -16.52 1.82
CA THR A 168 18.63 -15.92 2.91
C THR A 168 18.30 -16.46 4.30
N THR A 169 17.59 -17.58 4.40
CA THR A 169 17.36 -18.29 5.68
C THR A 169 18.18 -19.58 5.72
N ASP A 170 19.45 -19.45 5.95
CA ASP A 170 20.33 -20.48 6.54
C ASP A 170 20.97 -19.94 7.81
#